data_1ea4c9feb47c907800bc14ecda4fce0b
#
_entry.id   1ea4c9feb47c907800bc14ecda4fce0b
#
_cell.length_a   1.000
_cell.length_b   1.000
_cell.length_c   1.000
_cell.angle_alpha   90.00
_cell.angle_beta   90.00
_cell.angle_gamma   90.00
#
_symmetry.space_group_name_H-M   'P 1'
#
loop_
_entity.id
_entity.type
_entity.pdbx_description
1 polymer ?
#
loop_
_entity_poly.entity_id
_entity_poly.type
_entity_poly.pdbx_seq_one_letter_code
_entity_poly.pdbx_strand_id
1 'polypeptide(L)'
;FSDFTRLSSQNNNCLIVGDDLFVTNTSILQKGIDQKAGNSVILKVNQAGALGDAMEFAALCNKNNYAIIASHRSGDTIDPHLAHISIGSGAVMMKSGVVGGERVSKLNELIRIDETNFINNGLSMPIARVNKYVD
;
A
#
# COMPACT_ATOMS: atom_id res chain seq x y z
N PHE A 1 1.57 -17.65 -9.62
CA PHE A 1 2.40 -17.52 -8.42
C PHE A 1 3.84 -18.00 -8.67
N SER A 2 4.06 -19.15 -9.30
CA SER A 2 5.39 -19.76 -9.50
C SER A 2 6.46 -18.81 -10.07
N ASP A 3 6.09 -17.98 -11.05
CA ASP A 3 7.02 -17.02 -11.63
C ASP A 3 7.36 -15.89 -10.68
N PHE A 4 6.40 -15.42 -9.89
CA PHE A 4 6.63 -14.46 -8.82
C PHE A 4 7.50 -15.05 -7.71
N THR A 5 7.29 -16.30 -7.32
CA THR A 5 8.16 -17.01 -6.35
C THR A 5 9.59 -17.09 -6.87
N ARG A 6 9.77 -17.47 -8.14
CA ARG A 6 11.09 -17.52 -8.78
C ARG A 6 11.74 -16.13 -8.83
N LEU A 7 10.99 -15.11 -9.24
CA LEU A 7 11.48 -13.74 -9.30
C LEU A 7 11.92 -13.24 -7.92
N SER A 8 11.12 -13.50 -6.88
CA SER A 8 11.43 -13.11 -5.50
C SER A 8 12.69 -13.81 -4.99
N SER A 9 12.88 -15.09 -5.30
CA SER A 9 14.07 -15.83 -4.86
C SER A 9 15.38 -15.36 -5.53
N GLN A 10 15.27 -14.67 -6.66
CA GLN A 10 16.43 -14.16 -7.42
C GLN A 10 16.72 -12.68 -7.15
N ASN A 11 15.82 -11.96 -6.48
CA ASN A 11 15.90 -10.50 -6.29
C ASN A 11 15.51 -10.10 -4.87
N ASN A 12 16.48 -10.17 -3.95
CA ASN A 12 16.25 -9.85 -2.55
C ASN A 12 16.37 -8.35 -2.23
N ASN A 13 16.91 -7.56 -3.16
CA ASN A 13 17.22 -6.15 -2.95
C ASN A 13 16.20 -5.18 -3.54
N CYS A 14 15.02 -5.67 -3.91
CA CYS A 14 13.94 -4.83 -4.44
C CYS A 14 12.56 -5.33 -4.02
N LEU A 15 11.56 -4.45 -4.13
CA LEU A 15 10.16 -4.83 -3.94
C LEU A 15 9.63 -5.54 -5.19
N ILE A 16 9.19 -6.77 -5.02
CA ILE A 16 8.47 -7.54 -6.04
C ILE A 16 6.98 -7.38 -5.76
N VAL A 17 6.35 -6.49 -6.53
CA VAL A 17 4.99 -6.00 -6.24
C VAL A 17 3.94 -6.81 -6.98
N GLY A 18 3.05 -7.45 -6.24
CA GLY A 18 1.85 -8.08 -6.79
C GLY A 18 0.67 -7.10 -6.83
N ASP A 19 0.20 -6.76 -8.04
CA ASP A 19 -1.01 -5.98 -8.28
C ASP A 19 -2.18 -6.93 -8.61
N ASP A 20 -2.36 -7.25 -9.88
CA ASP A 20 -3.41 -8.18 -10.32
C ASP A 20 -3.19 -9.63 -9.85
N LEU A 21 -1.99 -9.93 -9.33
CA LEU A 21 -1.69 -11.20 -8.67
C LEU A 21 -2.55 -11.40 -7.41
N PHE A 22 -2.78 -10.34 -6.64
CA PHE A 22 -3.46 -10.40 -5.34
C PHE A 22 -4.84 -9.75 -5.32
N VAL A 23 -5.10 -8.80 -6.22
CA VAL A 23 -6.39 -8.07 -6.41
C VAL A 23 -7.02 -7.61 -5.09
N THR A 24 -6.20 -7.21 -4.11
CA THR A 24 -6.63 -6.82 -2.77
C THR A 24 -7.55 -7.87 -2.11
N ASN A 25 -7.25 -9.15 -2.30
CA ASN A 25 -8.03 -10.28 -1.78
C ASN A 25 -7.21 -11.10 -0.78
N THR A 26 -7.71 -11.21 0.46
CA THR A 26 -7.04 -11.85 1.59
C THR A 26 -6.73 -13.33 1.34
N SER A 27 -7.68 -14.08 0.74
CA SER A 27 -7.48 -15.50 0.47
C SER A 27 -6.46 -15.76 -0.64
N ILE A 28 -6.39 -14.86 -1.63
CA ILE A 28 -5.40 -14.93 -2.70
C ILE A 28 -4.01 -14.54 -2.17
N LEU A 29 -3.96 -13.50 -1.33
CA LEU A 29 -2.71 -13.09 -0.67
C LEU A 29 -2.15 -14.22 0.20
N GLN A 30 -2.99 -14.92 0.98
CA GLN A 30 -2.53 -16.04 1.80
C GLN A 30 -1.84 -17.12 0.95
N LYS A 31 -2.40 -17.45 -0.21
CA LYS A 31 -1.75 -18.40 -1.15
C LYS A 31 -0.39 -17.88 -1.65
N GLY A 32 -0.28 -16.58 -1.87
CA GLY A 32 0.99 -15.96 -2.27
C GLY A 32 2.03 -16.00 -1.16
N ILE A 33 1.63 -15.74 0.08
CA ILE A 33 2.48 -15.84 1.27
C ILE A 33 3.01 -17.27 1.41
N ASP A 34 2.13 -18.26 1.35
CA ASP A 34 2.49 -19.68 1.47
C ASP A 34 3.50 -20.12 0.39
N GLN A 35 3.43 -19.51 -0.79
CA GLN A 35 4.32 -19.77 -1.92
C GLN A 35 5.50 -18.81 -2.01
N LYS A 36 5.63 -17.84 -1.09
CA LYS A 36 6.66 -16.77 -1.12
C LYS A 36 6.66 -15.99 -2.44
N ALA A 37 5.49 -15.68 -2.95
CA ALA A 37 5.30 -14.99 -4.22
C ALA A 37 5.24 -13.46 -4.01
N GLY A 38 6.34 -12.78 -4.27
CA GLY A 38 6.49 -11.35 -4.00
C GLY A 38 6.80 -11.06 -2.53
N ASN A 39 7.01 -9.78 -2.24
CA ASN A 39 7.23 -9.24 -0.90
C ASN A 39 6.44 -7.93 -0.68
N SER A 40 5.62 -7.56 -1.65
CA SER A 40 4.86 -6.33 -1.63
C SER A 40 3.57 -6.43 -2.47
N VAL A 41 2.61 -5.58 -2.14
CA VAL A 41 1.27 -5.59 -2.75
C VAL A 41 0.84 -4.18 -3.15
N ILE A 42 -0.07 -4.10 -4.13
CA ILE A 42 -0.89 -2.89 -4.33
C ILE A 42 -2.21 -3.08 -3.61
N LEU A 43 -2.54 -2.12 -2.72
CA LEU A 43 -3.84 -2.06 -2.04
C LEU A 43 -4.75 -1.11 -2.80
N LYS A 44 -5.88 -1.61 -3.29
CA LYS A 44 -6.92 -0.87 -4.01
C LYS A 44 -8.28 -1.17 -3.38
N VAL A 45 -8.82 -0.27 -2.58
CA VAL A 45 -10.05 -0.50 -1.81
C VAL A 45 -11.24 -0.96 -2.68
N ASN A 46 -11.37 -0.42 -3.88
CA ASN A 46 -12.46 -0.80 -4.78
C ASN A 46 -12.34 -2.23 -5.38
N GLN A 47 -11.17 -2.87 -5.29
CA GLN A 47 -11.03 -4.30 -5.62
C GLN A 47 -11.54 -5.18 -4.48
N ALA A 48 -11.32 -4.77 -3.23
CA ALA A 48 -11.86 -5.45 -2.06
C ALA A 48 -13.38 -5.30 -1.96
N GLY A 49 -13.92 -4.16 -2.40
CA GLY A 49 -15.35 -3.85 -2.37
C GLY A 49 -15.79 -3.13 -1.10
N ALA A 50 -15.22 -3.41 0.04
CA ALA A 50 -15.44 -2.70 1.30
C ALA A 50 -14.13 -2.26 1.94
N LEU A 51 -14.17 -1.15 2.70
CA LEU A 51 -12.99 -0.68 3.44
C LEU A 51 -12.53 -1.70 4.48
N GLY A 52 -13.48 -2.37 5.15
CA GLY A 52 -13.16 -3.42 6.12
C GLY A 52 -12.30 -4.54 5.52
N ASP A 53 -12.69 -5.05 4.35
CA ASP A 53 -11.96 -6.11 3.65
C ASP A 53 -10.56 -5.65 3.23
N ALA A 54 -10.45 -4.39 2.77
CA ALA A 54 -9.15 -3.80 2.45
C ALA A 54 -8.24 -3.66 3.68
N MET A 55 -8.79 -3.34 4.85
CA MET A 55 -8.04 -3.26 6.09
C MET A 55 -7.65 -4.64 6.63
N GLU A 56 -8.48 -5.67 6.46
CA GLU A 56 -8.11 -7.07 6.76
C GLU A 56 -6.96 -7.54 5.86
N PHE A 57 -7.02 -7.22 4.57
CA PHE A 57 -5.93 -7.47 3.64
C PHE A 57 -4.64 -6.78 4.09
N ALA A 58 -4.71 -5.52 4.49
CA ALA A 58 -3.56 -4.76 5.01
C ALA A 58 -3.01 -5.38 6.31
N ALA A 59 -3.87 -5.80 7.22
CA ALA A 59 -3.46 -6.48 8.46
C ALA A 59 -2.70 -7.79 8.16
N LEU A 60 -3.16 -8.57 7.18
CA LEU A 60 -2.47 -9.79 6.74
C LEU A 60 -1.10 -9.47 6.14
N CYS A 61 -0.98 -8.41 5.32
CA CYS A 61 0.30 -7.94 4.78
C CYS A 61 1.27 -7.59 5.91
N ASN A 62 0.84 -6.74 6.84
CA ASN A 62 1.68 -6.29 7.96
C ASN A 62 2.15 -7.46 8.83
N LYS A 63 1.27 -8.44 9.09
CA LYS A 63 1.61 -9.65 9.86
C LYS A 63 2.70 -10.49 9.18
N ASN A 64 2.78 -10.48 7.86
CA ASN A 64 3.68 -11.32 7.08
C ASN A 64 4.83 -10.53 6.41
N ASN A 65 5.09 -9.30 6.84
CA ASN A 65 6.15 -8.45 6.28
C ASN A 65 6.02 -8.19 4.76
N TYR A 66 4.80 -8.07 4.25
CA TYR A 66 4.57 -7.59 2.90
C TYR A 66 4.45 -6.07 2.91
N ALA A 67 5.23 -5.39 2.10
CA ALA A 67 5.11 -3.94 1.93
C ALA A 67 3.79 -3.59 1.23
N ILE A 68 3.10 -2.57 1.73
CA ILE A 68 1.84 -2.10 1.15
C ILE A 68 2.09 -0.82 0.35
N ILE A 69 1.63 -0.79 -0.89
CA ILE A 69 1.55 0.41 -1.72
C ILE A 69 0.07 0.72 -1.92
N ALA A 70 -0.44 1.75 -1.26
CA ALA A 70 -1.83 2.18 -1.46
C ALA A 70 -1.98 2.91 -2.80
N SER A 71 -3.01 2.58 -3.57
CA SER A 71 -3.15 3.12 -4.93
C SER A 71 -4.56 3.57 -5.25
N HIS A 72 -4.63 4.69 -5.99
CA HIS A 72 -5.82 5.12 -6.69
C HIS A 72 -6.13 4.20 -7.89
N ARG A 73 -7.25 4.46 -8.57
CA ARG A 73 -7.64 3.87 -9.86
C ARG A 73 -7.70 4.96 -10.94
N SER A 74 -7.83 4.54 -12.21
CA SER A 74 -7.95 5.49 -13.34
C SER A 74 -9.18 6.40 -13.25
N GLY A 75 -10.31 5.87 -12.75
CA GLY A 75 -11.53 6.62 -12.50
C GLY A 75 -11.56 7.28 -11.12
N ASP A 76 -10.49 7.99 -10.77
CA ASP A 76 -10.35 8.66 -9.48
C ASP A 76 -11.17 9.95 -9.39
N THR A 77 -11.39 10.43 -8.18
CA THR A 77 -12.12 11.66 -7.87
C THR A 77 -11.23 12.61 -7.05
N ILE A 78 -11.71 13.81 -6.76
CA ILE A 78 -11.03 14.76 -5.88
C ILE A 78 -11.08 14.37 -4.40
N ASP A 79 -11.72 13.26 -4.07
CA ASP A 79 -11.82 12.73 -2.71
C ASP A 79 -10.42 12.36 -2.18
N PRO A 80 -10.00 12.83 -0.98
CA PRO A 80 -8.66 12.62 -0.44
C PRO A 80 -8.52 11.32 0.38
N HIS A 81 -9.55 10.47 0.49
CA HIS A 81 -9.55 9.30 1.38
C HIS A 81 -8.36 8.35 1.21
N LEU A 82 -7.77 8.28 0.01
CA LEU A 82 -6.59 7.45 -0.22
C LEU A 82 -5.43 7.82 0.70
N ALA A 83 -5.28 9.11 1.06
CA ALA A 83 -4.25 9.56 2.00
C ALA A 83 -4.45 8.93 3.39
N HIS A 84 -5.68 8.97 3.91
CA HIS A 84 -6.03 8.36 5.20
C HIS A 84 -5.86 6.85 5.18
N ILE A 85 -6.30 6.20 4.10
CA ILE A 85 -6.17 4.75 3.92
C ILE A 85 -4.70 4.34 3.86
N SER A 86 -3.87 5.12 3.18
CA SER A 86 -2.42 4.87 3.10
C SER A 86 -1.78 4.86 4.48
N ILE A 87 -2.08 5.85 5.30
CA ILE A 87 -1.55 5.95 6.67
C ILE A 87 -2.15 4.84 7.54
N GLY A 88 -3.46 4.69 7.54
CA GLY A 88 -4.16 3.73 8.40
C GLY A 88 -3.84 2.26 8.09
N SER A 89 -3.51 1.93 6.84
CA SER A 89 -3.07 0.59 6.45
C SER A 89 -1.60 0.29 6.76
N GLY A 90 -0.82 1.30 7.13
CA GLY A 90 0.63 1.17 7.28
C GLY A 90 1.37 1.09 5.95
N ALA A 91 0.79 1.66 4.88
CA ALA A 91 1.44 1.67 3.57
C ALA A 91 2.77 2.42 3.61
N VAL A 92 3.77 1.85 2.96
CA VAL A 92 5.11 2.46 2.85
C VAL A 92 5.20 3.44 1.69
N MET A 93 4.27 3.35 0.75
CA MET A 93 4.16 4.23 -0.41
C MET A 93 2.70 4.47 -0.75
N MET A 94 2.43 5.63 -1.33
CA MET A 94 1.17 5.93 -1.98
C MET A 94 1.42 6.16 -3.48
N LYS A 95 0.73 5.38 -4.32
CA LYS A 95 0.75 5.53 -5.77
C LYS A 95 -0.40 6.46 -6.17
N SER A 96 -0.07 7.73 -6.38
CA SER A 96 -0.96 8.75 -6.92
C SER A 96 -0.23 9.52 -8.02
N GLY A 97 -0.91 10.16 -8.93
CA GLY A 97 -0.26 11.09 -9.86
C GLY A 97 0.03 12.44 -9.19
N VAL A 98 0.68 13.33 -9.93
CA VAL A 98 1.00 14.70 -9.48
C VAL A 98 0.33 15.76 -10.35
N VAL A 99 -0.43 15.36 -11.38
CA VAL A 99 -1.12 16.23 -12.32
C VAL A 99 -2.61 15.91 -12.29
N GLY A 100 -3.43 16.96 -12.22
CA GLY A 100 -4.88 16.86 -12.08
C GLY A 100 -5.34 16.99 -10.64
N GLY A 101 -6.51 17.62 -10.44
CA GLY A 101 -7.05 17.90 -9.10
C GLY A 101 -7.31 16.62 -8.31
N GLU A 102 -7.76 15.58 -9.00
CA GLU A 102 -8.02 14.26 -8.42
C GLU A 102 -6.75 13.56 -7.89
N ARG A 103 -5.57 13.94 -8.38
CA ARG A 103 -4.28 13.42 -7.91
C ARG A 103 -3.72 14.27 -6.77
N VAL A 104 -3.67 15.58 -7.02
CA VAL A 104 -3.09 16.57 -6.10
C VAL A 104 -3.87 16.60 -4.76
N SER A 105 -5.18 16.35 -4.78
CA SER A 105 -6.00 16.30 -3.55
C SER A 105 -5.44 15.33 -2.50
N LYS A 106 -4.94 14.15 -2.91
CA LYS A 106 -4.35 13.17 -2.00
C LYS A 106 -3.01 13.62 -1.43
N LEU A 107 -2.20 14.28 -2.26
CA LEU A 107 -0.90 14.81 -1.82
C LEU A 107 -1.08 15.96 -0.84
N ASN A 108 -2.00 16.89 -1.14
CA ASN A 108 -2.35 17.98 -0.23
C ASN A 108 -2.89 17.45 1.11
N GLU A 109 -3.67 16.37 1.07
CA GLU A 109 -4.21 15.76 2.29
C GLU A 109 -3.11 15.11 3.14
N LEU A 110 -2.10 14.46 2.53
CA LEU A 110 -0.94 13.97 3.28
C LEU A 110 -0.21 15.11 3.99
N ILE A 111 0.01 16.24 3.30
CA ILE A 111 0.63 17.43 3.89
C ILE A 111 -0.22 17.92 5.06
N ARG A 112 -1.54 18.07 4.88
CA ARG A 112 -2.46 18.50 5.93
C ARG A 112 -2.42 17.58 7.16
N ILE A 113 -2.36 16.27 6.94
CA ILE A 113 -2.28 15.29 8.04
C ILE A 113 -0.96 15.44 8.79
N ASP A 114 0.16 15.60 8.07
CA ASP A 114 1.48 15.80 8.68
C ASP A 114 1.54 17.08 9.52
N GLU A 115 1.06 18.20 8.96
CA GLU A 115 0.98 19.49 9.67
C GLU A 115 0.10 19.38 10.91
N THR A 116 -1.06 18.71 10.81
CA THR A 116 -1.97 18.53 11.94
C THR A 116 -1.32 17.67 13.03
N ASN A 117 -0.61 16.62 12.65
CA ASN A 117 0.11 15.77 13.59
C ASN A 117 1.24 16.52 14.28
N PHE A 118 1.97 17.36 13.56
CA PHE A 118 3.02 18.21 14.11
C PHE A 118 2.47 19.22 15.10
N ILE A 119 1.36 19.90 14.76
CA ILE A 119 0.70 20.88 15.66
C ILE A 119 0.23 20.21 16.94
N ASN A 120 -0.40 19.04 16.85
CA ASN A 120 -1.00 18.37 18.00
C ASN A 120 0.01 17.61 18.87
N ASN A 121 1.04 17.02 18.28
CA ASN A 121 1.93 16.08 18.96
C ASN A 121 3.42 16.47 18.90
N GLY A 122 3.78 17.53 18.16
CA GLY A 122 5.17 17.94 17.93
C GLY A 122 5.96 16.96 17.06
N LEU A 123 5.29 16.08 16.31
CA LEU A 123 5.91 15.01 15.53
C LEU A 123 5.42 15.04 14.09
N SER A 124 6.32 15.09 13.14
CA SER A 124 6.01 14.81 11.73
C SER A 124 5.77 13.33 11.49
N MET A 125 5.06 13.01 10.43
CA MET A 125 4.88 11.62 10.01
C MET A 125 6.24 10.95 9.77
N PRO A 126 6.44 9.72 10.25
CA PRO A 126 7.69 9.01 10.01
C PRO A 126 7.85 8.69 8.52
N ILE A 127 9.05 8.88 8.00
CA ILE A 127 9.39 8.41 6.66
C ILE A 127 9.44 6.88 6.66
N ALA A 128 8.68 6.27 5.76
CA ALA A 128 8.65 4.82 5.63
C ALA A 128 10.03 4.27 5.22
N ARG A 129 10.43 3.19 5.88
CA ARG A 129 11.68 2.48 5.56
C ARG A 129 11.37 1.22 4.77
N VAL A 130 11.65 1.27 3.48
CA VAL A 130 11.44 0.13 2.57
C VAL A 130 12.44 -1.00 2.83
N ASN A 131 13.62 -0.67 3.35
CA ASN A 131 14.73 -1.62 3.59
C ASN A 131 14.35 -2.82 4.48
N LYS A 132 13.31 -2.73 5.30
CA LYS A 132 12.84 -3.86 6.11
C LYS A 132 12.15 -4.98 5.30
N TYR A 133 11.85 -4.73 4.03
CA TYR A 133 11.17 -5.66 3.13
C TYR A 133 12.09 -6.21 2.03
N VAL A 134 13.35 -5.75 2.02
CA VAL A 134 14.39 -6.16 1.09
C VAL A 134 15.63 -6.53 1.91
N ASP A 135 16.30 -7.60 1.55
CA ASP A 135 17.53 -8.09 2.21
C ASP A 135 18.79 -7.41 1.65
#